data_78f4a1c1da25b1565bf51e9a5f0cc8fa
#
_entry.id   78f4a1c1da25b1565bf51e9a5f0cc8fa
#
_cell.length_a   1.000
_cell.length_b   1.000
_cell.length_c   1.000
_cell.angle_alpha   90.00
_cell.angle_beta   90.00
_cell.angle_gamma   90.00
#
_symmetry.space_group_name_H-M   'P 1'
#
loop_
_entity.id
_entity.type
_entity.pdbx_description
1 polymer ?
#
loop_
_entity_poly.entity_id
_entity_poly.type
_entity_poly.pdbx_seq_one_letter_code
_entity_poly.pdbx_strand_id
1 'polypeptide(L)'
;MICDRIKMIKQGTNPWFAKELETGYVVIGDNQHFNGYTLFLCKEHKTELFQLDYPAKMKFLEEMYVAAEAVVKAFNAEKMNYELLGNGDTHLHWHLFPRVSGDLENYGNDGKGPVWWYPMGKMYSSDNRPDKERLNTLKKNLAEELDKLLRC
;
A
#
# COMPACT_ATOMS: atom_id res chain seq x y z
N MET A 1 -0.55 10.81 -10.19
CA MET A 1 0.75 10.07 -10.29
C MET A 1 1.43 10.02 -8.91
N ILE A 2 2.39 9.11 -8.71
CA ILE A 2 3.09 8.96 -7.39
C ILE A 2 3.84 10.24 -7.01
N CYS A 3 4.52 10.87 -7.95
CA CYS A 3 5.22 12.13 -7.69
C CYS A 3 4.30 13.24 -7.17
N ASP A 4 3.07 13.33 -7.68
CA ASP A 4 2.10 14.32 -7.20
C ASP A 4 1.65 14.00 -5.77
N ARG A 5 1.45 12.70 -5.46
CA ARG A 5 1.12 12.25 -4.10
C ARG A 5 2.22 12.62 -3.11
N ILE A 6 3.48 12.39 -3.47
CA ILE A 6 4.64 12.77 -2.64
C ILE A 6 4.70 14.30 -2.46
N LYS A 7 4.44 15.08 -3.51
CA LYS A 7 4.36 16.54 -3.41
C LYS A 7 3.27 16.96 -2.43
N MET A 8 2.08 16.36 -2.54
CA MET A 8 0.98 16.62 -1.59
C MET A 8 1.33 16.23 -0.15
N ILE A 9 2.06 15.12 0.05
CA ILE A 9 2.53 14.72 1.39
C ILE A 9 3.44 15.80 1.97
N LYS A 10 4.43 16.27 1.20
CA LYS A 10 5.35 17.33 1.62
C LYS A 10 4.65 18.65 1.92
N GLN A 11 3.50 18.91 1.30
CA GLN A 11 2.65 20.08 1.52
C GLN A 11 1.63 19.89 2.66
N GLY A 12 1.53 18.69 3.24
CA GLY A 12 0.52 18.36 4.26
C GLY A 12 -0.91 18.29 3.74
N THR A 13 -1.10 18.09 2.43
CA THR A 13 -2.41 18.11 1.78
C THR A 13 -2.88 16.75 1.27
N ASN A 14 -2.08 15.69 1.42
CA ASN A 14 -2.46 14.35 0.97
C ASN A 14 -3.38 13.67 1.99
N PRO A 15 -4.67 13.43 1.67
CA PRO A 15 -5.63 12.85 2.62
C PRO A 15 -5.35 11.37 2.92
N TRP A 16 -4.62 10.67 2.05
CA TRP A 16 -4.33 9.24 2.11
C TRP A 16 -3.08 8.91 2.92
N PHE A 17 -2.29 9.92 3.25
CA PHE A 17 -1.03 9.78 3.96
C PHE A 17 -1.25 9.22 5.37
N ALA A 18 -0.58 8.11 5.68
CA ALA A 18 -0.63 7.46 6.99
C ALA A 18 0.65 7.72 7.81
N LYS A 19 1.82 7.47 7.23
CA LYS A 19 3.09 7.61 7.95
C LYS A 19 4.28 7.80 7.02
N GLU A 20 5.24 8.58 7.47
CA GLU A 20 6.56 8.70 6.87
C GLU A 20 7.53 7.71 7.53
N LEU A 21 8.29 6.99 6.71
CA LEU A 21 9.43 6.16 7.11
C LEU A 21 10.72 6.77 6.59
N GLU A 22 11.85 6.12 6.84
CA GLU A 22 13.15 6.67 6.43
C GLU A 22 13.28 6.78 4.91
N THR A 23 12.93 5.72 4.18
CA THR A 23 13.09 5.66 2.71
C THR A 23 11.81 5.90 1.93
N GLY A 24 10.65 5.96 2.57
CA GLY A 24 9.39 6.05 1.88
C GLY A 24 8.21 6.59 2.69
N TYR A 25 7.08 6.66 2.03
CA TYR A 25 5.80 7.10 2.59
C TYR A 25 4.77 5.99 2.50
N VAL A 26 4.12 5.70 3.62
CA VAL A 26 2.99 4.76 3.68
C VAL A 26 1.70 5.53 3.45
N VAL A 27 0.92 5.12 2.45
CA VAL A 27 -0.37 5.74 2.12
C VAL A 27 -1.44 4.67 1.92
N ILE A 28 -2.65 4.97 2.35
CA ILE A 28 -3.81 4.11 2.06
C ILE A 28 -4.13 4.19 0.56
N GLY A 29 -4.41 3.06 -0.07
CA GLY A 29 -4.84 2.99 -1.46
C GLY A 29 -6.22 3.62 -1.68
N ASP A 30 -6.42 4.29 -2.81
CA ASP A 30 -7.65 5.03 -3.12
C ASP A 30 -8.89 4.14 -3.16
N ASN A 31 -8.74 2.90 -3.58
CA ASN A 31 -9.81 1.92 -3.70
C ASN A 31 -9.59 0.80 -2.69
N GLN A 32 -10.58 0.58 -1.87
CA GLN A 32 -10.53 -0.34 -0.75
C GLN A 32 -11.39 -1.59 -0.98
N HIS A 33 -11.41 -2.10 -2.22
CA HIS A 33 -11.99 -3.42 -2.50
C HIS A 33 -11.28 -4.48 -1.63
N PHE A 34 -9.94 -4.44 -1.60
CA PHE A 34 -9.15 -5.18 -0.62
C PHE A 34 -8.97 -4.29 0.60
N ASN A 35 -9.71 -4.57 1.67
CA ASN A 35 -9.73 -3.71 2.86
C ASN A 35 -8.34 -3.59 3.50
N GLY A 36 -7.81 -2.38 3.56
CA GLY A 36 -6.47 -2.11 4.03
C GLY A 36 -5.42 -2.05 2.92
N TYR A 37 -5.81 -2.12 1.64
CA TYR A 37 -4.88 -1.92 0.53
C TYR A 37 -4.05 -0.65 0.75
N THR A 38 -2.75 -0.81 0.73
CA THR A 38 -1.76 0.21 1.09
C THR A 38 -0.68 0.28 0.02
N LEU A 39 -0.13 1.48 -0.17
CA LEU A 39 1.05 1.72 -0.99
C LEU A 39 2.22 2.16 -0.11
N PHE A 40 3.42 1.71 -0.46
CA PHE A 40 4.66 2.22 0.11
C PHE A 40 5.48 2.89 -1.00
N LEU A 41 5.56 4.22 -0.96
CA LEU A 41 6.13 5.07 -2.00
C LEU A 41 7.58 5.39 -1.68
N CYS A 42 8.51 5.11 -2.58
CA CYS A 42 9.91 5.49 -2.40
C CYS A 42 10.06 7.02 -2.38
N LYS A 43 10.88 7.57 -1.47
CA LYS A 43 11.19 9.00 -1.42
C LYS A 43 11.99 9.47 -2.63
N GLU A 44 12.94 8.63 -3.07
CA GLU A 44 13.74 8.92 -4.24
C GLU A 44 12.96 8.63 -5.52
N HIS A 45 13.08 9.53 -6.49
CA HIS A 45 12.53 9.30 -7.82
C HIS A 45 13.41 8.31 -8.59
N LYS A 46 13.13 7.03 -8.41
CA LYS A 46 13.75 5.90 -9.12
C LYS A 46 12.66 5.10 -9.80
N THR A 47 13.01 4.36 -10.82
CA THR A 47 12.09 3.48 -11.56
C THR A 47 12.36 2.01 -11.26
N GLU A 48 13.54 1.68 -10.73
CA GLU A 48 13.96 0.31 -10.45
C GLU A 48 14.69 0.20 -9.10
N LEU A 49 14.50 -0.93 -8.41
CA LEU A 49 15.18 -1.21 -7.15
C LEU A 49 16.72 -1.11 -7.25
N PHE A 50 17.29 -1.60 -8.34
CA PHE A 50 18.74 -1.61 -8.51
C PHE A 50 19.37 -0.21 -8.71
N GLN A 51 18.55 0.81 -8.94
CA GLN A 51 19.00 2.21 -9.06
C GLN A 51 19.22 2.87 -7.69
N LEU A 52 18.66 2.31 -6.62
CA LEU A 52 18.98 2.75 -5.26
C LEU A 52 20.39 2.28 -4.88
N ASP A 53 21.14 3.08 -4.11
CA ASP A 53 22.36 2.60 -3.50
C ASP A 53 22.07 1.43 -2.52
N TYR A 54 23.11 0.70 -2.14
CA TYR A 54 22.90 -0.53 -1.36
C TYR A 54 22.23 -0.26 0.00
N PRO A 55 22.67 0.71 0.82
CA PRO A 55 22.00 1.01 2.10
C PRO A 55 20.53 1.41 1.93
N ALA A 56 20.23 2.32 1.00
CA ALA A 56 18.87 2.77 0.74
C ALA A 56 17.97 1.63 0.23
N LYS A 57 18.51 0.79 -0.65
CA LYS A 57 17.81 -0.39 -1.17
C LYS A 57 17.43 -1.36 -0.07
N MET A 58 18.40 -1.72 0.79
CA MET A 58 18.15 -2.66 1.88
C MET A 58 17.16 -2.09 2.89
N LYS A 59 17.28 -0.80 3.20
CA LYS A 59 16.33 -0.13 4.10
C LYS A 59 14.93 -0.05 3.50
N PHE A 60 14.81 0.24 2.21
CA PHE A 60 13.51 0.27 1.51
C PHE A 60 12.82 -1.09 1.50
N LEU A 61 13.58 -2.18 1.32
CA LEU A 61 13.05 -3.54 1.42
C LEU A 61 12.64 -3.89 2.86
N GLU A 62 13.45 -3.52 3.86
CA GLU A 62 13.11 -3.69 5.27
C GLU A 62 11.82 -2.96 5.64
N GLU A 63 11.71 -1.69 5.28
CA GLU A 63 10.54 -0.88 5.58
C GLU A 63 9.28 -1.37 4.84
N MET A 64 9.44 -1.94 3.65
CA MET A 64 8.34 -2.56 2.93
C MET A 64 7.74 -3.73 3.72
N TYR A 65 8.57 -4.67 4.25
CA TYR A 65 8.02 -5.78 5.02
C TYR A 65 7.43 -5.33 6.36
N VAL A 66 8.02 -4.31 7.01
CA VAL A 66 7.46 -3.72 8.24
C VAL A 66 6.08 -3.10 7.96
N ALA A 67 5.95 -2.35 6.85
CA ALA A 67 4.67 -1.81 6.42
C ALA A 67 3.64 -2.93 6.13
N ALA A 68 4.08 -4.00 5.48
CA ALA A 68 3.21 -5.15 5.20
C ALA A 68 2.75 -5.86 6.47
N GLU A 69 3.64 -6.06 7.45
CA GLU A 69 3.27 -6.64 8.75
C GLU A 69 2.26 -5.75 9.49
N ALA A 70 2.46 -4.44 9.47
CA ALA A 70 1.52 -3.49 10.05
C ALA A 70 0.14 -3.57 9.39
N VAL A 71 0.09 -3.69 8.06
CA VAL A 71 -1.16 -3.87 7.30
C VAL A 71 -1.87 -5.16 7.72
N VAL A 72 -1.15 -6.28 7.80
CA VAL A 72 -1.72 -7.57 8.23
C VAL A 72 -2.34 -7.44 9.62
N LYS A 73 -1.63 -6.84 10.57
CA LYS A 73 -2.11 -6.66 11.95
C LYS A 73 -3.28 -5.69 12.06
N ALA A 74 -3.21 -4.56 11.34
CA ALA A 74 -4.24 -3.53 11.38
C ALA A 74 -5.57 -3.99 10.78
N PHE A 75 -5.53 -4.86 9.77
CA PHE A 75 -6.72 -5.22 8.98
C PHE A 75 -7.06 -6.73 9.02
N ASN A 76 -6.39 -7.50 9.88
CA ASN A 76 -6.62 -8.94 10.08
C ASN A 76 -6.51 -9.74 8.77
N ALA A 77 -5.51 -9.43 7.94
CA ALA A 77 -5.31 -10.15 6.69
C ALA A 77 -4.81 -11.58 6.93
N GLU A 78 -5.30 -12.53 6.14
CA GLU A 78 -4.86 -13.92 6.15
C GLU A 78 -3.58 -14.12 5.33
N LYS A 79 -3.41 -13.29 4.27
CA LYS A 79 -2.26 -13.33 3.37
C LYS A 79 -1.95 -11.93 2.86
N MET A 80 -0.68 -11.62 2.70
CA MET A 80 -0.22 -10.42 2.01
C MET A 80 0.26 -10.76 0.59
N ASN A 81 -0.23 -10.00 -0.40
CA ASN A 81 0.37 -9.97 -1.72
C ASN A 81 1.24 -8.71 -1.86
N TYR A 82 2.49 -8.91 -2.21
CA TYR A 82 3.49 -7.86 -2.41
C TYR A 82 3.70 -7.69 -3.92
N GLU A 83 3.51 -6.50 -4.44
CA GLU A 83 3.66 -6.26 -5.87
C GLU A 83 4.46 -4.99 -6.14
N LEU A 84 5.49 -5.12 -6.94
CA LEU A 84 6.33 -4.04 -7.44
C LEU A 84 6.19 -3.99 -8.96
N LEU A 85 5.21 -3.24 -9.46
CA LEU A 85 4.86 -3.24 -10.87
C LEU A 85 5.58 -2.13 -11.64
N GLY A 86 5.07 -0.89 -11.61
CA GLY A 86 5.70 0.25 -12.27
C GLY A 86 5.33 0.48 -13.75
N ASN A 87 4.49 -0.36 -14.35
CA ASN A 87 4.11 -0.18 -15.75
C ASN A 87 3.17 1.01 -15.99
N GLY A 88 2.29 1.30 -15.03
CA GLY A 88 1.37 2.44 -15.11
C GLY A 88 1.95 3.74 -14.56
N ASP A 89 2.66 3.67 -13.45
CA ASP A 89 3.44 4.76 -12.87
C ASP A 89 4.83 4.22 -12.55
N THR A 90 5.84 4.75 -13.20
CA THR A 90 7.20 4.24 -13.13
C THR A 90 7.93 4.59 -11.83
N HIS A 91 7.43 5.54 -11.04
CA HIS A 91 8.03 5.86 -9.75
C HIS A 91 7.99 4.64 -8.81
N LEU A 92 9.12 4.26 -8.26
CA LEU A 92 9.29 3.06 -7.44
C LEU A 92 8.34 3.05 -6.25
N HIS A 93 7.45 2.07 -6.19
CA HIS A 93 6.47 1.91 -5.12
C HIS A 93 5.98 0.48 -5.00
N TRP A 94 5.68 0.06 -3.80
CA TRP A 94 5.07 -1.22 -3.49
C TRP A 94 3.56 -1.10 -3.40
N HIS A 95 2.86 -2.08 -3.95
CA HIS A 95 1.46 -2.37 -3.67
C HIS A 95 1.39 -3.47 -2.62
N LEU A 96 0.74 -3.21 -1.52
CA LEU A 96 0.52 -4.15 -0.43
C LEU A 96 -0.97 -4.48 -0.36
N PHE A 97 -1.33 -5.65 -0.89
CA PHE A 97 -2.72 -6.11 -0.92
C PHE A 97 -2.98 -7.12 0.20
N PRO A 98 -3.70 -6.74 1.26
CA PRO A 98 -4.17 -7.68 2.26
C PRO A 98 -5.28 -8.55 1.68
N ARG A 99 -5.10 -9.87 1.77
CA ARG A 99 -6.02 -10.85 1.22
C ARG A 99 -6.72 -11.59 2.34
N VAL A 100 -8.02 -11.83 2.15
CA VAL A 100 -8.86 -12.64 3.03
C VAL A 100 -9.66 -13.63 2.20
N SER A 101 -10.08 -14.73 2.83
CA SER A 101 -10.92 -15.73 2.16
C SER A 101 -12.20 -15.10 1.61
N GLY A 102 -12.51 -15.39 0.35
CA GLY A 102 -13.70 -14.88 -0.34
C GLY A 102 -13.58 -13.49 -0.96
N ASP A 103 -12.44 -12.81 -0.86
CA ASP A 103 -12.25 -11.45 -1.43
C ASP A 103 -12.35 -11.41 -2.96
N LEU A 104 -12.05 -12.52 -3.64
CA LEU A 104 -12.25 -12.72 -5.08
C LEU A 104 -13.27 -13.83 -5.37
N GLU A 105 -14.34 -13.86 -4.61
CA GLU A 105 -15.39 -14.87 -4.75
C GLU A 105 -15.91 -14.96 -6.20
N ASN A 106 -16.08 -16.19 -6.69
CA ASN A 106 -16.51 -16.50 -8.05
C ASN A 106 -15.60 -15.96 -9.17
N TYR A 107 -14.34 -15.70 -8.86
CA TYR A 107 -13.40 -15.22 -9.84
C TYR A 107 -12.06 -15.95 -9.77
N GLY A 108 -11.57 -16.43 -10.93
CA GLY A 108 -10.27 -17.07 -11.15
C GLY A 108 -9.89 -18.09 -10.08
N ASN A 109 -9.66 -19.32 -10.44
CA ASN A 109 -9.11 -20.38 -9.57
C ASN A 109 -9.64 -20.36 -8.11
N ASP A 110 -10.94 -20.29 -7.94
CA ASP A 110 -11.64 -20.23 -6.64
C ASP A 110 -11.23 -19.03 -5.76
N GLY A 111 -10.94 -17.89 -6.38
CA GLY A 111 -10.50 -16.69 -5.68
C GLY A 111 -9.04 -16.70 -5.21
N LYS A 112 -8.24 -17.68 -5.62
CA LYS A 112 -6.83 -17.80 -5.21
C LYS A 112 -5.85 -17.05 -6.11
N GLY A 113 -6.34 -16.46 -7.20
CA GLY A 113 -5.52 -15.79 -8.19
C GLY A 113 -4.96 -14.43 -7.75
N PRO A 114 -4.05 -13.85 -8.53
CA PRO A 114 -3.55 -12.50 -8.34
C PRO A 114 -4.70 -11.48 -8.36
N VAL A 115 -4.54 -10.38 -7.64
CA VAL A 115 -5.54 -9.30 -7.58
C VAL A 115 -5.91 -8.76 -8.95
N TRP A 116 -4.97 -8.75 -9.90
CA TRP A 116 -5.14 -8.24 -11.27
C TRP A 116 -5.98 -9.13 -12.18
N TRP A 117 -6.32 -10.34 -11.74
CA TRP A 117 -7.32 -11.17 -12.42
C TRP A 117 -8.74 -10.72 -12.12
N TYR A 118 -8.95 -9.95 -11.07
CA TYR A 118 -10.25 -9.38 -10.74
C TYR A 118 -10.58 -8.24 -11.72
N PRO A 119 -11.84 -8.11 -12.18
CA PRO A 119 -12.19 -7.08 -13.14
C PRO A 119 -11.85 -5.67 -12.64
N MET A 120 -11.01 -4.97 -13.40
CA MET A 120 -10.53 -3.63 -13.05
C MET A 120 -11.69 -2.65 -12.79
N GLY A 121 -12.75 -2.72 -13.58
CA GLY A 121 -13.93 -1.88 -13.38
C GLY A 121 -14.65 -2.12 -12.05
N LYS A 122 -14.56 -3.32 -11.49
CA LYS A 122 -15.09 -3.62 -10.14
C LYS A 122 -14.12 -3.18 -9.06
N MET A 123 -12.83 -3.51 -9.21
CA MET A 123 -11.80 -3.17 -8.23
C MET A 123 -11.65 -1.66 -8.04
N TYR A 124 -11.70 -0.90 -9.13
CA TYR A 124 -11.58 0.56 -9.14
C TYR A 124 -12.93 1.29 -9.19
N SER A 125 -14.03 0.61 -8.89
CA SER A 125 -15.32 1.28 -8.75
C SER A 125 -15.26 2.39 -7.70
N SER A 126 -15.97 3.49 -7.94
CA SER A 126 -16.13 4.58 -6.97
C SER A 126 -16.72 4.10 -5.63
N ASP A 127 -17.51 3.02 -5.66
CA ASP A 127 -18.11 2.42 -4.46
C ASP A 127 -17.07 1.86 -3.49
N ASN A 128 -15.86 1.57 -3.99
CA ASN A 128 -14.73 1.10 -3.18
C ASN A 128 -13.90 2.24 -2.58
N ARG A 129 -14.22 3.49 -2.89
CA ARG A 129 -13.56 4.64 -2.26
C ARG A 129 -14.09 4.84 -0.86
N PRO A 130 -13.22 4.86 0.17
CA PRO A 130 -13.67 5.13 1.51
C PRO A 130 -14.12 6.59 1.63
N ASP A 131 -15.16 6.82 2.41
CA ASP A 131 -15.48 8.16 2.88
C ASP A 131 -14.40 8.68 3.85
N LYS A 132 -14.53 9.93 4.27
CA LYS A 132 -13.54 10.60 5.13
C LYS A 132 -13.38 9.89 6.48
N GLU A 133 -14.46 9.41 7.07
CA GLU A 133 -14.45 8.76 8.39
C GLU A 133 -13.74 7.41 8.31
N ARG A 134 -14.12 6.57 7.34
CA ARG A 134 -13.46 5.29 7.08
C ARG A 134 -11.97 5.47 6.75
N LEU A 135 -11.64 6.44 5.91
CA LEU A 135 -10.24 6.72 5.56
C LEU A 135 -9.41 7.10 6.81
N ASN A 136 -9.95 7.95 7.67
CA ASN A 136 -9.27 8.33 8.91
C ASN A 136 -9.08 7.13 9.84
N THR A 137 -10.07 6.24 9.94
CA THR A 137 -9.98 4.99 10.71
C THR A 137 -8.90 4.07 10.16
N LEU A 138 -8.86 3.87 8.84
CA LEU A 138 -7.82 3.05 8.18
C LEU A 138 -6.41 3.60 8.47
N LYS A 139 -6.22 4.90 8.31
CA LYS A 139 -4.93 5.56 8.57
C LYS A 139 -4.50 5.42 10.03
N LYS A 140 -5.43 5.65 10.96
CA LYS A 140 -5.16 5.55 12.40
C LYS A 140 -4.71 4.14 12.77
N ASN A 141 -5.49 3.12 12.40
CA ASN A 141 -5.17 1.73 12.69
C ASN A 141 -3.80 1.32 12.13
N LEU A 142 -3.53 1.70 10.90
CA LEU A 142 -2.24 1.40 10.26
C LEU A 142 -1.08 2.13 10.94
N ALA A 143 -1.23 3.41 11.27
CA ALA A 143 -0.19 4.19 11.94
C ALA A 143 0.12 3.64 13.34
N GLU A 144 -0.89 3.21 14.10
CA GLU A 144 -0.71 2.61 15.42
C GLU A 144 0.09 1.29 15.34
N GLU A 145 -0.19 0.42 14.37
CA GLU A 145 0.58 -0.82 14.18
C GLU A 145 2.01 -0.53 13.71
N LEU A 146 2.20 0.43 12.81
CA LEU A 146 3.54 0.88 12.42
C LEU A 146 4.33 1.41 13.61
N ASP A 147 3.71 2.22 14.48
CA ASP A 147 4.36 2.75 15.68
C ASP A 147 4.82 1.64 16.64
N LYS A 148 4.01 0.59 16.80
CA LYS A 148 4.41 -0.57 17.62
C LYS A 148 5.62 -1.29 17.06
N LEU A 149 5.64 -1.53 15.74
CA LEU A 149 6.72 -2.27 15.07
C LEU A 149 8.04 -1.47 14.99
N LEU A 150 7.94 -0.15 14.83
CA LEU A 150 9.12 0.72 14.73
C LEU A 150 9.79 1.05 16.06
N ARG A 151 9.13 0.77 17.19
CA ARG A 151 9.69 0.95 18.54
C ARG A 151 10.50 -0.25 19.03
N CYS A 152 10.39 -1.37 18.33
CA CYS A 152 11.19 -2.56 18.57
C CYS A 152 12.47 -2.52 17.75
#